data_7c961574e4aa30d81c76bd5c18ba8cac
#
_entry.id   7c961574e4aa30d81c76bd5c18ba8cac
#
_cell.length_a   1.000
_cell.length_b   1.000
_cell.length_c   1.000
_cell.angle_alpha   90.00
_cell.angle_beta   90.00
_cell.angle_gamma   90.00
#
_symmetry.space_group_name_H-M   'P 1'
#
loop_
_entity.id
_entity.type
_entity.pdbx_description
1 polymer ?
#
loop_
_entity_poly.entity_id
_entity_poly.type
_entity_poly.pdbx_seq_one_letter_code
_entity_poly.pdbx_strand_id
1 'polypeptide(L)'
;VDVRLSLWEPTDIKGIPYYDSGTKTMTWAPPIELPNKEMAKKYENIILFLDEMNSAPPAVQAAAYQLILNRKVGTYELPDNVMIVAAGNRDGDKGVTNRMPSPLANRFIHLEITVGFDDWFEWSVDNDMHHDVVGYLTVFKNDLYDFDPRSSSRSFATPRSWAFVSDLLDDDLDTDTLTDLVSGAVGEGVAIKFMAHRKHANKLPNPSDILDGKEVSLKTTEISAMYSLMVS
;
A
#
# COMPACT_ATOMS: atom_id res chain seq x y z
N VAL A 1 8.02 10.39 -10.19
CA VAL A 1 8.92 10.64 -9.04
C VAL A 1 8.13 10.39 -7.77
N ASP A 2 8.60 9.47 -6.95
CA ASP A 2 7.99 9.07 -5.70
C ASP A 2 8.84 9.62 -4.54
N VAL A 3 8.20 10.28 -3.60
CA VAL A 3 8.84 10.95 -2.46
C VAL A 3 8.06 10.65 -1.19
N ARG A 4 8.71 9.99 -0.23
CA ARG A 4 8.13 9.72 1.08
C ARG A 4 8.52 10.81 2.07
N LEU A 5 7.61 11.76 2.28
CA LEU A 5 7.86 12.98 3.06
C LEU A 5 8.15 12.72 4.56
N SER A 6 7.67 11.61 5.12
CA SER A 6 7.97 11.23 6.52
C SER A 6 9.45 10.94 6.76
N LEU A 7 10.23 10.62 5.72
CA LEU A 7 11.66 10.34 5.78
C LEU A 7 12.53 11.55 5.43
N TRP A 8 11.93 12.65 5.04
CA TRP A 8 12.64 13.84 4.56
C TRP A 8 12.84 14.89 5.65
N GLU A 9 13.86 15.71 5.43
CA GLU A 9 14.12 16.94 6.17
C GLU A 9 13.77 18.16 5.31
N PRO A 10 13.61 19.36 5.90
CA PRO A 10 13.28 20.57 5.13
C PRO A 10 14.29 20.92 4.03
N THR A 11 15.54 20.51 4.21
CA THR A 11 16.62 20.66 3.24
C THR A 11 16.45 19.78 2.01
N ASP A 12 15.79 18.65 2.14
CA ASP A 12 15.52 17.74 1.02
C ASP A 12 14.50 18.32 0.04
N ILE A 13 13.69 19.27 0.50
CA ILE A 13 12.74 20.01 -0.37
C ILE A 13 13.34 21.34 -0.84
N LYS A 14 13.96 22.10 0.08
CA LYS A 14 14.48 23.44 -0.22
C LYS A 14 15.84 23.42 -0.90
N GLY A 15 16.59 22.34 -0.75
CA GLY A 15 18.00 22.24 -1.09
C GLY A 15 18.92 22.75 0.02
N ILE A 16 20.20 22.83 -0.27
CA ILE A 16 21.23 23.26 0.67
C ILE A 16 21.63 24.70 0.38
N PRO A 17 21.63 25.59 1.39
CA PRO A 17 22.08 26.97 1.19
C PRO A 17 23.60 27.01 1.01
N TYR A 18 24.09 27.79 0.04
CA TYR A 18 25.50 28.04 -0.15
C TYR A 18 25.74 29.52 -0.53
N TYR A 19 26.96 30.00 -0.26
CA TYR A 19 27.36 31.35 -0.64
C TYR A 19 27.88 31.34 -2.09
N ASP A 20 27.21 32.11 -2.93
CA ASP A 20 27.68 32.35 -4.31
C ASP A 20 28.60 33.58 -4.32
N SER A 21 29.89 33.33 -4.56
CA SER A 21 30.92 34.39 -4.59
C SER A 21 30.79 35.30 -5.81
N GLY A 22 30.14 34.88 -6.87
CA GLY A 22 29.91 35.69 -8.09
C GLY A 22 28.86 36.75 -7.85
N THR A 23 27.73 36.40 -7.24
CA THR A 23 26.64 37.30 -6.92
C THR A 23 26.78 37.93 -5.54
N LYS A 24 27.71 37.45 -4.71
CA LYS A 24 27.90 37.84 -3.29
C LYS A 24 26.62 37.68 -2.44
N THR A 25 25.84 36.66 -2.75
CA THR A 25 24.58 36.36 -2.06
C THR A 25 24.51 34.91 -1.59
N MET A 26 23.62 34.65 -0.64
CA MET A 26 23.22 33.29 -0.31
C MET A 26 22.24 32.79 -1.37
N THR A 27 22.48 31.58 -1.89
CA THR A 27 21.55 30.88 -2.79
C THR A 27 21.35 29.42 -2.33
N TRP A 28 20.51 28.67 -3.02
CA TRP A 28 20.17 27.30 -2.66
C TRP A 28 20.52 26.36 -3.82
N ALA A 29 21.24 25.28 -3.55
CA ALA A 29 21.40 24.19 -4.49
C ALA A 29 20.11 23.36 -4.45
N PRO A 30 19.38 23.23 -5.58
CA PRO A 30 18.13 22.49 -5.59
C PRO A 30 18.37 20.99 -5.39
N PRO A 31 17.40 20.24 -4.76
CA PRO A 31 17.51 18.82 -4.58
C PRO A 31 17.45 18.09 -5.91
N ILE A 32 18.22 17.01 -6.02
CA ILE A 32 18.29 16.19 -7.23
C ILE A 32 17.09 15.24 -7.38
N GLU A 33 16.46 14.88 -6.27
CA GLU A 33 15.33 13.94 -6.21
C GLU A 33 14.03 14.53 -6.77
N LEU A 34 13.92 15.85 -6.78
CA LEU A 34 12.73 16.51 -7.33
C LEU A 34 12.80 16.61 -8.86
N PRO A 35 11.63 16.65 -9.56
CA PRO A 35 11.58 16.81 -11.00
C PRO A 35 12.32 18.06 -11.47
N ASN A 36 13.23 17.93 -12.40
CA ASN A 36 14.05 19.00 -12.89
C ASN A 36 13.77 19.33 -14.37
N LYS A 37 14.42 20.37 -14.90
CA LYS A 37 14.22 20.82 -16.27
C LYS A 37 14.66 19.78 -17.32
N GLU A 38 15.59 18.89 -16.99
CA GLU A 38 16.04 17.82 -17.89
C GLU A 38 14.98 16.73 -17.98
N MET A 39 14.40 16.33 -16.84
CA MET A 39 13.27 15.40 -16.81
C MET A 39 12.07 15.97 -17.55
N ALA A 40 11.78 17.28 -17.38
CA ALA A 40 10.70 17.95 -18.06
C ALA A 40 10.84 17.99 -19.59
N LYS A 41 12.06 17.93 -20.11
CA LYS A 41 12.30 17.83 -21.56
C LYS A 41 12.17 16.39 -22.07
N LYS A 42 12.44 15.40 -21.20
CA LYS A 42 12.47 13.98 -21.57
C LYS A 42 11.06 13.37 -21.54
N TYR A 43 10.20 13.81 -20.64
CA TYR A 43 8.87 13.25 -20.40
C TYR A 43 7.80 14.29 -20.66
N GLU A 44 6.76 13.92 -21.38
CA GLU A 44 5.63 14.81 -21.68
C GLU A 44 4.85 15.18 -20.41
N ASN A 45 4.63 14.22 -19.54
CA ASN A 45 3.94 14.39 -18.26
C ASN A 45 4.75 13.73 -17.15
N ILE A 46 4.86 14.38 -16.01
CA ILE A 46 5.54 13.88 -14.82
C ILE A 46 4.57 13.91 -13.65
N ILE A 47 4.50 12.84 -12.88
CA ILE A 47 3.79 12.82 -11.61
C ILE A 47 4.84 12.93 -10.49
N LEU A 48 4.70 13.95 -9.64
CA LEU A 48 5.38 14.02 -8.35
C LEU A 48 4.40 13.47 -7.30
N PHE A 49 4.69 12.26 -6.82
CA PHE A 49 3.90 11.59 -5.79
C PHE A 49 4.51 11.86 -4.42
N LEU A 50 3.75 12.52 -3.55
CA LEU A 50 4.14 12.86 -2.18
C LEU A 50 3.44 11.91 -1.21
N ASP A 51 4.14 10.84 -0.83
CA ASP A 51 3.60 9.84 0.09
C ASP A 51 3.79 10.27 1.56
N GLU A 52 2.89 9.79 2.41
CA GLU A 52 2.87 10.06 3.86
C GLU A 52 2.90 11.57 4.21
N MET A 53 2.25 12.38 3.39
CA MET A 53 2.32 13.85 3.48
C MET A 53 1.91 14.38 4.85
N ASN A 54 0.86 13.85 5.45
CA ASN A 54 0.39 14.27 6.77
C ASN A 54 1.08 13.58 7.95
N SER A 55 1.95 12.60 7.68
CA SER A 55 2.80 11.96 8.71
C SER A 55 4.18 12.61 8.81
N ALA A 56 4.55 13.47 7.85
CA ALA A 56 5.83 14.17 7.83
C ALA A 56 5.98 15.15 9.00
N PRO A 57 7.21 15.46 9.44
CA PRO A 57 7.47 16.50 10.43
C PRO A 57 6.89 17.86 9.99
N PRO A 58 6.39 18.71 10.91
CA PRO A 58 5.73 19.97 10.56
C PRO A 58 6.57 20.93 9.69
N ALA A 59 7.90 20.92 9.88
CA ALA A 59 8.80 21.76 9.07
C ALA A 59 8.92 21.26 7.63
N VAL A 60 8.89 19.94 7.42
CA VAL A 60 8.85 19.30 6.09
C VAL A 60 7.52 19.58 5.41
N GLN A 61 6.42 19.43 6.15
CA GLN A 61 5.10 19.77 5.65
C GLN A 61 5.04 21.23 5.19
N ALA A 62 5.57 22.18 5.98
CA ALA A 62 5.59 23.59 5.62
C ALA A 62 6.36 23.85 4.32
N ALA A 63 7.48 23.16 4.10
CA ALA A 63 8.24 23.25 2.85
C ALA A 63 7.48 22.63 1.66
N ALA A 64 6.89 21.44 1.86
CA ALA A 64 6.05 20.80 0.85
C ALA A 64 4.83 21.64 0.50
N TYR A 65 4.20 22.29 1.48
CA TYR A 65 3.07 23.20 1.25
C TYR A 65 3.46 24.39 0.39
N GLN A 66 4.64 24.96 0.61
CA GLN A 66 5.13 26.04 -0.24
C GLN A 66 5.30 25.57 -1.69
N LEU A 67 5.87 24.39 -1.89
CA LEU A 67 6.03 23.79 -3.22
C LEU A 67 4.67 23.54 -3.90
N ILE A 68 3.71 22.98 -3.17
CA ILE A 68 2.36 22.69 -3.69
C ILE A 68 1.62 23.99 -4.04
N LEU A 69 1.67 24.98 -3.15
CA LEU A 69 0.92 26.22 -3.34
C LEU A 69 1.49 27.13 -4.43
N ASN A 70 2.82 27.24 -4.48
CA ASN A 70 3.52 28.21 -5.31
C ASN A 70 4.28 27.58 -6.48
N ARG A 71 4.32 26.24 -6.55
CA ARG A 71 5.16 25.46 -7.48
C ARG A 71 6.64 25.84 -7.39
N LYS A 72 7.04 26.38 -6.24
CA LYS A 72 8.39 26.89 -5.99
C LYS A 72 8.74 26.80 -4.51
N VAL A 73 9.98 26.47 -4.21
CA VAL A 73 10.54 26.54 -2.86
C VAL A 73 12.02 26.92 -2.94
N GLY A 74 12.41 27.96 -2.19
CA GLY A 74 13.75 28.53 -2.34
C GLY A 74 14.01 29.01 -3.78
N THR A 75 15.07 28.51 -4.40
CA THR A 75 15.41 28.75 -5.82
C THR A 75 14.89 27.66 -6.76
N TYR A 76 14.32 26.58 -6.21
CA TYR A 76 13.75 25.49 -7.01
C TYR A 76 12.37 25.88 -7.53
N GLU A 77 12.14 25.67 -8.82
CA GLU A 77 10.85 25.83 -9.49
C GLU A 77 10.42 24.50 -10.09
N LEU A 78 9.20 24.07 -9.76
CA LEU A 78 8.62 22.83 -10.30
C LEU A 78 8.25 23.05 -11.79
N PRO A 79 8.71 22.19 -12.71
CA PRO A 79 8.35 22.32 -14.12
C PRO A 79 6.85 22.28 -14.38
N ASP A 80 6.39 22.97 -15.43
CA ASP A 80 4.95 23.14 -15.71
C ASP A 80 4.22 21.82 -16.02
N ASN A 81 4.93 20.86 -16.63
CA ASN A 81 4.39 19.54 -16.98
C ASN A 81 4.43 18.53 -15.82
N VAL A 82 4.64 19.00 -14.58
CA VAL A 82 4.57 18.16 -13.38
C VAL A 82 3.21 18.31 -12.71
N MET A 83 2.50 17.19 -12.54
CA MET A 83 1.31 17.09 -11.70
C MET A 83 1.72 16.60 -10.31
N ILE A 84 1.16 17.19 -9.27
CA ILE A 84 1.36 16.75 -7.88
C ILE A 84 0.20 15.87 -7.45
N VAL A 85 0.52 14.66 -6.98
CA VAL A 85 -0.39 13.74 -6.31
C VAL A 85 0.14 13.50 -4.91
N ALA A 86 -0.71 13.50 -3.90
CA ALA A 86 -0.30 13.26 -2.53
C ALA A 86 -1.14 12.16 -1.89
N ALA A 87 -0.50 11.34 -1.04
CA ALA A 87 -1.17 10.38 -0.20
C ALA A 87 -0.91 10.67 1.28
N GLY A 88 -1.87 10.28 2.12
CA GLY A 88 -1.77 10.43 3.56
C GLY A 88 -2.78 9.52 4.27
N ASN A 89 -2.54 9.32 5.56
CA ASN A 89 -3.43 8.53 6.40
C ASN A 89 -4.65 9.36 6.82
N ARG A 90 -5.77 8.68 7.10
CA ARG A 90 -6.96 9.35 7.62
C ARG A 90 -6.73 9.79 9.07
N ASP A 91 -7.41 10.86 9.49
CA ASP A 91 -7.31 11.37 10.87
C ASP A 91 -7.75 10.36 11.93
N GLY A 92 -8.52 9.34 11.56
CA GLY A 92 -9.00 8.27 12.45
C GLY A 92 -8.08 7.04 12.52
N ASP A 93 -7.14 6.91 11.59
CA ASP A 93 -6.19 5.81 11.59
C ASP A 93 -5.11 6.08 12.64
N LYS A 94 -4.68 5.06 13.41
CA LYS A 94 -3.70 5.20 14.51
C LYS A 94 -2.29 5.71 14.10
N GLY A 95 -2.13 6.15 12.86
CA GLY A 95 -0.90 6.77 12.39
C GLY A 95 -0.64 8.14 13.04
N VAL A 96 0.63 8.51 13.12
CA VAL A 96 0.97 9.90 13.44
C VAL A 96 0.52 10.77 12.27
N THR A 97 -0.55 11.52 12.47
CA THR A 97 -1.08 12.43 11.45
C THR A 97 -1.11 13.85 11.99
N ASN A 98 -0.67 14.78 11.17
CA ASN A 98 -0.79 16.21 11.42
C ASN A 98 -1.92 16.76 10.55
N ARG A 99 -2.84 17.49 11.16
CA ARG A 99 -3.97 18.06 10.43
C ARG A 99 -3.49 19.03 9.34
N MET A 100 -3.98 18.79 8.13
CA MET A 100 -3.68 19.67 6.99
C MET A 100 -4.32 21.05 7.18
N PRO A 101 -3.56 22.16 7.03
CA PRO A 101 -4.14 23.50 7.06
C PRO A 101 -5.19 23.70 5.97
N SER A 102 -6.29 24.37 6.32
CA SER A 102 -7.42 24.58 5.40
C SER A 102 -7.05 25.24 4.05
N PRO A 103 -6.12 26.21 3.98
CA PRO A 103 -5.71 26.78 2.70
C PRO A 103 -5.04 25.76 1.76
N LEU A 104 -4.34 24.78 2.31
CA LEU A 104 -3.72 23.71 1.53
C LEU A 104 -4.77 22.65 1.14
N ALA A 105 -5.61 22.24 2.08
CA ALA A 105 -6.67 21.28 1.81
C ALA A 105 -7.54 21.71 0.62
N ASN A 106 -7.88 22.99 0.54
CA ASN A 106 -8.69 23.57 -0.54
C ASN A 106 -8.00 23.59 -1.93
N ARG A 107 -6.74 23.17 -2.02
CA ARG A 107 -5.99 23.08 -3.30
C ARG A 107 -5.90 21.68 -3.86
N PHE A 108 -6.40 20.69 -3.13
CA PHE A 108 -6.49 19.32 -3.58
C PHE A 108 -7.92 18.89 -3.89
N ILE A 109 -8.03 18.00 -4.84
CA ILE A 109 -9.21 17.15 -4.98
C ILE A 109 -8.97 15.97 -4.05
N HIS A 110 -9.82 15.81 -3.04
CA HIS A 110 -9.71 14.75 -2.06
C HIS A 110 -10.46 13.50 -2.54
N LEU A 111 -9.75 12.38 -2.56
CA LEU A 111 -10.31 11.07 -2.88
C LEU A 111 -10.07 10.16 -1.67
N GLU A 112 -11.12 9.53 -1.20
CA GLU A 112 -11.03 8.51 -0.17
C GLU A 112 -10.96 7.13 -0.83
N ILE A 113 -9.84 6.42 -0.61
CA ILE A 113 -9.62 5.07 -1.14
C ILE A 113 -10.06 4.07 -0.07
N THR A 114 -10.94 3.17 -0.46
CA THR A 114 -11.42 2.07 0.38
C THR A 114 -10.97 0.74 -0.20
N VAL A 115 -10.81 -0.28 0.67
CA VAL A 115 -10.51 -1.63 0.21
C VAL A 115 -11.77 -2.24 -0.38
N GLY A 116 -11.70 -2.65 -1.66
CA GLY A 116 -12.73 -3.39 -2.38
C GLY A 116 -12.29 -4.83 -2.64
N PHE A 117 -13.18 -5.81 -2.41
CA PHE A 117 -12.85 -7.20 -2.68
C PHE A 117 -12.67 -7.45 -4.19
N ASP A 118 -13.54 -6.90 -5.01
CA ASP A 118 -13.52 -7.18 -6.46
C ASP A 118 -12.24 -6.62 -7.11
N ASP A 119 -11.83 -5.40 -6.76
CA ASP A 119 -10.57 -4.80 -7.21
C ASP A 119 -9.36 -5.60 -6.72
N TRP A 120 -9.41 -6.07 -5.46
CA TRP A 120 -8.36 -6.91 -4.90
C TRP A 120 -8.29 -8.27 -5.60
N PHE A 121 -9.43 -8.85 -5.95
CA PHE A 121 -9.49 -10.15 -6.62
C PHE A 121 -8.84 -10.08 -8.01
N GLU A 122 -9.17 -9.06 -8.82
CA GLU A 122 -8.53 -8.83 -10.11
C GLU A 122 -7.00 -8.68 -9.94
N TRP A 123 -6.58 -7.85 -8.99
CA TRP A 123 -5.16 -7.67 -8.69
C TRP A 123 -4.49 -8.98 -8.23
N SER A 124 -5.17 -9.80 -7.43
CA SER A 124 -4.62 -11.06 -6.91
C SER A 124 -4.33 -12.09 -8.01
N VAL A 125 -5.15 -12.12 -9.04
CA VAL A 125 -4.95 -12.97 -10.23
C VAL A 125 -3.75 -12.48 -11.05
N ASP A 126 -3.63 -11.16 -11.26
CA ASP A 126 -2.54 -10.56 -12.03
C ASP A 126 -1.17 -10.67 -11.32
N ASN A 127 -1.17 -10.88 -10.00
CA ASN A 127 0.04 -10.98 -9.17
C ASN A 127 0.29 -12.38 -8.59
N ASP A 128 -0.29 -13.41 -9.19
CA ASP A 128 -0.05 -14.83 -8.85
C ASP A 128 -0.20 -15.15 -7.35
N MET A 129 -1.20 -14.53 -6.68
CA MET A 129 -1.47 -14.81 -5.27
C MET A 129 -1.80 -16.29 -5.06
N HIS A 130 -1.29 -16.88 -3.97
CA HIS A 130 -1.49 -18.29 -3.66
C HIS A 130 -2.99 -18.64 -3.58
N HIS A 131 -3.40 -19.70 -4.25
CA HIS A 131 -4.80 -20.10 -4.41
C HIS A 131 -5.55 -20.34 -3.09
N ASP A 132 -4.88 -20.79 -2.02
CA ASP A 132 -5.49 -20.93 -0.70
C ASP A 132 -5.96 -19.59 -0.12
N VAL A 133 -5.19 -18.49 -0.35
CA VAL A 133 -5.55 -17.14 0.09
C VAL A 133 -6.75 -16.63 -0.71
N VAL A 134 -6.68 -16.76 -2.04
CA VAL A 134 -7.74 -16.31 -2.95
C VAL A 134 -9.04 -17.06 -2.65
N GLY A 135 -8.96 -18.41 -2.52
CA GLY A 135 -10.11 -19.23 -2.20
C GLY A 135 -10.75 -18.91 -0.86
N TYR A 136 -9.93 -18.68 0.18
CA TYR A 136 -10.43 -18.27 1.49
C TYR A 136 -11.16 -16.92 1.44
N LEU A 137 -10.53 -15.90 0.86
CA LEU A 137 -11.09 -14.55 0.81
C LEU A 137 -12.29 -14.41 -0.12
N THR A 138 -12.42 -15.28 -1.11
CA THR A 138 -13.63 -15.35 -1.92
C THR A 138 -14.86 -15.75 -1.09
N VAL A 139 -14.66 -16.63 -0.11
CA VAL A 139 -15.72 -17.04 0.83
C VAL A 139 -15.90 -16.03 1.97
N PHE A 140 -14.80 -15.56 2.53
CA PHE A 140 -14.78 -14.68 3.71
C PHE A 140 -14.29 -13.27 3.34
N LYS A 141 -15.02 -12.59 2.44
CA LYS A 141 -14.64 -11.29 1.88
C LYS A 141 -14.33 -10.22 2.94
N ASN A 142 -15.01 -10.26 4.08
CA ASN A 142 -14.80 -9.31 5.18
C ASN A 142 -13.43 -9.49 5.87
N ASP A 143 -12.83 -10.66 5.79
CA ASP A 143 -11.52 -10.93 6.38
C ASP A 143 -10.37 -10.39 5.48
N LEU A 144 -10.67 -9.79 4.32
CA LEU A 144 -9.69 -9.07 3.50
C LEU A 144 -9.13 -7.84 4.22
N TYR A 145 -9.98 -7.15 4.99
CA TYR A 145 -9.59 -5.95 5.73
C TYR A 145 -10.32 -5.90 7.08
N ASP A 146 -9.59 -6.14 8.17
CA ASP A 146 -10.10 -6.16 9.55
C ASP A 146 -9.29 -5.22 10.44
N PHE A 147 -9.23 -3.94 10.05
CA PHE A 147 -8.57 -2.90 10.84
C PHE A 147 -9.57 -2.20 11.77
N ASP A 148 -9.39 -2.35 13.08
CA ASP A 148 -10.09 -1.55 14.11
C ASP A 148 -9.09 -0.60 14.79
N PRO A 149 -9.21 0.73 14.58
CA PRO A 149 -8.33 1.70 15.22
C PRO A 149 -8.43 1.69 16.76
N ARG A 150 -9.43 1.06 17.36
CA ARG A 150 -9.57 0.89 18.83
C ARG A 150 -8.86 -0.36 19.34
N SER A 151 -8.58 -1.32 18.48
CA SER A 151 -7.89 -2.55 18.85
C SER A 151 -6.44 -2.27 19.28
N SER A 152 -5.93 -2.98 20.28
CA SER A 152 -4.52 -2.99 20.66
C SER A 152 -3.70 -4.04 19.91
N SER A 153 -4.32 -4.78 19.00
CA SER A 153 -3.64 -5.79 18.20
C SER A 153 -2.52 -5.16 17.37
N ARG A 154 -1.39 -5.87 17.27
CA ARG A 154 -0.25 -5.47 16.43
C ARG A 154 -0.38 -5.99 15.00
N SER A 155 -1.17 -7.03 14.79
CA SER A 155 -1.44 -7.67 13.51
C SER A 155 -2.93 -7.65 13.20
N PHE A 156 -3.27 -7.39 11.97
CA PHE A 156 -4.64 -7.35 11.47
C PHE A 156 -4.64 -7.57 9.96
N ALA A 157 -5.75 -8.11 9.45
CA ALA A 157 -5.88 -8.42 8.04
C ALA A 157 -5.96 -7.16 7.17
N THR A 158 -5.14 -7.13 6.14
CA THR A 158 -5.12 -6.12 5.07
C THR A 158 -4.73 -6.80 3.75
N PRO A 159 -5.00 -6.20 2.58
CA PRO A 159 -4.48 -6.72 1.31
C PRO A 159 -2.96 -7.00 1.33
N ARG A 160 -2.17 -6.11 1.98
CA ARG A 160 -0.72 -6.27 2.12
C ARG A 160 -0.34 -7.45 3.00
N SER A 161 -0.99 -7.61 4.16
CA SER A 161 -0.67 -8.73 5.05
C SER A 161 -1.09 -10.08 4.45
N TRP A 162 -2.12 -10.10 3.60
CA TRP A 162 -2.47 -11.28 2.82
C TRP A 162 -1.46 -11.61 1.73
N ALA A 163 -0.79 -10.61 1.13
CA ALA A 163 0.33 -10.88 0.22
C ALA A 163 1.49 -11.56 0.98
N PHE A 164 1.82 -11.12 2.20
CA PHE A 164 2.81 -11.82 3.02
C PHE A 164 2.40 -13.26 3.34
N VAL A 165 1.12 -13.51 3.63
CA VAL A 165 0.62 -14.88 3.84
C VAL A 165 0.77 -15.71 2.57
N SER A 166 0.48 -15.13 1.39
CA SER A 166 0.69 -15.81 0.11
C SER A 166 2.14 -16.27 -0.07
N ASP A 167 3.10 -15.37 0.15
CA ASP A 167 4.54 -15.68 0.05
C ASP A 167 4.95 -16.79 1.02
N LEU A 168 4.43 -16.79 2.26
CA LEU A 168 4.72 -17.81 3.26
C LEU A 168 4.20 -19.20 2.89
N LEU A 169 3.17 -19.31 2.06
CA LEU A 169 2.58 -20.58 1.64
C LEU A 169 3.41 -21.30 0.57
N ASP A 170 4.30 -20.60 -0.09
CA ASP A 170 5.24 -21.16 -1.06
C ASP A 170 6.44 -21.86 -0.39
N ASP A 171 6.65 -21.60 0.92
CA ASP A 171 7.71 -22.20 1.71
C ASP A 171 7.27 -23.56 2.32
N ASP A 172 8.21 -24.50 2.42
CA ASP A 172 7.98 -25.81 3.07
C ASP A 172 8.06 -25.69 4.59
N LEU A 173 7.04 -25.06 5.19
CA LEU A 173 6.92 -24.82 6.62
C LEU A 173 6.02 -25.88 7.29
N ASP A 174 6.39 -26.29 8.51
CA ASP A 174 5.48 -27.09 9.33
C ASP A 174 4.23 -26.29 9.74
N THR A 175 3.14 -27.01 10.05
CA THR A 175 1.83 -26.40 10.30
C THR A 175 1.83 -25.46 11.50
N ASP A 176 2.60 -25.74 12.55
CA ASP A 176 2.61 -24.94 13.77
C ASP A 176 3.33 -23.61 13.50
N THR A 177 4.52 -23.67 12.89
CA THR A 177 5.28 -22.50 12.45
C THR A 177 4.47 -21.61 11.50
N LEU A 178 3.83 -22.23 10.50
CA LEU A 178 2.99 -21.49 9.56
C LEU A 178 1.82 -20.80 10.27
N THR A 179 1.16 -21.49 11.22
CA THR A 179 0.04 -20.90 11.98
C THR A 179 0.49 -19.68 12.78
N ASP A 180 1.65 -19.73 13.40
CA ASP A 180 2.20 -18.60 14.16
C ASP A 180 2.54 -17.41 13.25
N LEU A 181 3.15 -17.66 12.08
CA LEU A 181 3.49 -16.63 11.11
C LEU A 181 2.23 -15.96 10.52
N VAL A 182 1.23 -16.76 10.14
CA VAL A 182 -0.05 -16.25 9.63
C VAL A 182 -0.75 -15.42 10.70
N SER A 183 -0.75 -15.89 11.98
CA SER A 183 -1.31 -15.13 13.11
C SER A 183 -0.59 -13.79 13.30
N GLY A 184 0.73 -13.79 13.12
CA GLY A 184 1.54 -12.59 13.16
C GLY A 184 1.25 -11.60 12.02
N ALA A 185 0.78 -12.09 10.88
CA ALA A 185 0.47 -11.28 9.71
C ALA A 185 -0.96 -10.71 9.73
N VAL A 186 -1.99 -11.56 9.90
CA VAL A 186 -3.40 -11.19 9.73
C VAL A 186 -4.20 -11.14 11.04
N GLY A 187 -3.57 -11.45 12.16
CA GLY A 187 -4.22 -11.54 13.47
C GLY A 187 -4.75 -12.94 13.78
N GLU A 188 -4.73 -13.29 15.07
CA GLU A 188 -5.03 -14.65 15.56
C GLU A 188 -6.42 -15.15 15.14
N GLY A 189 -7.44 -14.31 15.27
CA GLY A 189 -8.82 -14.71 14.94
C GLY A 189 -9.02 -15.05 13.47
N VAL A 190 -8.42 -14.28 12.57
CA VAL A 190 -8.48 -14.50 11.12
C VAL A 190 -7.59 -15.70 10.74
N ALA A 191 -6.41 -15.80 11.34
CA ALA A 191 -5.49 -16.91 11.09
C ALA A 191 -6.09 -18.28 11.42
N ILE A 192 -6.78 -18.41 12.55
CA ILE A 192 -7.47 -19.66 12.94
C ILE A 192 -8.51 -20.06 11.90
N LYS A 193 -9.31 -19.12 11.42
CA LYS A 193 -10.32 -19.37 10.38
C LYS A 193 -9.66 -19.80 9.06
N PHE A 194 -8.59 -19.11 8.65
CA PHE A 194 -7.84 -19.40 7.44
C PHE A 194 -7.22 -20.80 7.48
N MET A 195 -6.51 -21.14 8.56
CA MET A 195 -5.87 -22.44 8.71
C MET A 195 -6.89 -23.58 8.77
N ALA A 196 -8.05 -23.36 9.40
CA ALA A 196 -9.15 -24.33 9.38
C ALA A 196 -9.70 -24.51 7.96
N HIS A 197 -9.94 -23.43 7.22
CA HIS A 197 -10.39 -23.48 5.82
C HIS A 197 -9.37 -24.24 4.94
N ARG A 198 -8.09 -23.92 5.02
CA ARG A 198 -7.00 -24.57 4.29
C ARG A 198 -6.94 -26.07 4.54
N LYS A 199 -7.10 -26.49 5.81
CA LYS A 199 -7.12 -27.91 6.17
C LYS A 199 -8.27 -28.69 5.50
N HIS A 200 -9.39 -28.01 5.24
CA HIS A 200 -10.52 -28.60 4.54
C HIS A 200 -10.34 -28.54 3.02
N ALA A 201 -9.83 -27.42 2.49
CA ALA A 201 -9.54 -27.24 1.07
C ALA A 201 -8.51 -28.26 0.56
N ASN A 202 -7.47 -28.54 1.33
CA ASN A 202 -6.45 -29.55 0.99
C ASN A 202 -6.97 -31.01 0.91
N LYS A 203 -8.22 -31.26 1.31
CA LYS A 203 -8.89 -32.56 1.11
C LYS A 203 -9.68 -32.61 -0.20
N LEU A 204 -9.77 -31.50 -0.89
CA LEU A 204 -10.44 -31.41 -2.18
C LEU A 204 -9.51 -31.86 -3.31
N PRO A 205 -10.06 -32.41 -4.39
CA PRO A 205 -9.27 -32.71 -5.57
C PRO A 205 -8.73 -31.43 -6.22
N ASN A 206 -7.61 -31.56 -6.92
CA ASN A 206 -7.05 -30.44 -7.67
C ASN A 206 -8.05 -29.96 -8.73
N PRO A 207 -8.36 -28.67 -8.81
CA PRO A 207 -9.26 -28.12 -9.83
C PRO A 207 -8.87 -28.51 -11.27
N SER A 208 -7.58 -28.52 -11.57
CA SER A 208 -7.06 -28.93 -12.89
C SER A 208 -7.43 -30.39 -13.25
N ASP A 209 -7.46 -31.30 -12.26
CA ASP A 209 -7.85 -32.68 -12.51
C ASP A 209 -9.33 -32.81 -12.90
N ILE A 210 -10.18 -31.91 -12.34
CA ILE A 210 -11.60 -31.83 -12.70
C ILE A 210 -11.77 -31.28 -14.12
N LEU A 211 -11.03 -30.21 -14.44
CA LEU A 211 -11.06 -29.60 -15.77
C LEU A 211 -10.53 -30.53 -16.85
N ASP A 212 -9.55 -31.37 -16.51
CA ASP A 212 -9.00 -32.41 -17.40
C ASP A 212 -9.94 -33.63 -17.55
N GLY A 213 -11.09 -33.63 -16.88
CA GLY A 213 -12.08 -34.74 -16.96
C GLY A 213 -11.68 -35.99 -16.21
N LYS A 214 -10.74 -35.92 -15.27
CA LYS A 214 -10.36 -37.08 -14.43
C LYS A 214 -11.47 -37.40 -13.43
N GLU A 215 -11.67 -38.69 -13.13
CA GLU A 215 -12.56 -39.09 -12.04
C GLU A 215 -11.99 -38.65 -10.70
N VAL A 216 -12.67 -37.71 -10.01
CA VAL A 216 -12.30 -37.21 -8.71
C VAL A 216 -13.36 -37.55 -7.68
N SER A 217 -12.97 -37.90 -6.45
CA SER A 217 -13.90 -38.18 -5.37
C SER A 217 -13.98 -36.98 -4.43
N LEU A 218 -15.15 -36.33 -4.37
CA LEU A 218 -15.43 -35.28 -3.38
C LEU A 218 -15.72 -35.93 -2.02
N LYS A 219 -14.78 -35.86 -1.10
CA LYS A 219 -14.90 -36.42 0.26
C LYS A 219 -15.42 -35.40 1.31
N THR A 220 -15.88 -34.24 0.87
CA THR A 220 -16.38 -33.20 1.77
C THR A 220 -17.81 -32.83 1.43
N THR A 221 -18.60 -32.54 2.46
CA THR A 221 -19.95 -31.94 2.35
C THR A 221 -19.95 -30.48 2.79
N GLU A 222 -18.78 -29.91 3.06
CA GLU A 222 -18.69 -28.49 3.47
C GLU A 222 -18.86 -27.57 2.28
N ILE A 223 -19.89 -26.75 2.32
CA ILE A 223 -20.26 -25.82 1.24
C ILE A 223 -19.14 -24.81 0.95
N SER A 224 -18.45 -24.31 1.98
CA SER A 224 -17.36 -23.36 1.83
C SER A 224 -16.17 -23.92 1.05
N ALA A 225 -15.81 -25.19 1.32
CA ALA A 225 -14.76 -25.88 0.62
C ALA A 225 -15.15 -26.16 -0.84
N MET A 226 -16.39 -26.58 -1.09
CA MET A 226 -16.90 -26.79 -2.44
C MET A 226 -16.95 -25.49 -3.26
N TYR A 227 -17.30 -24.38 -2.62
CA TYR A 227 -17.30 -23.06 -3.26
C TYR A 227 -15.89 -22.60 -3.61
N SER A 228 -14.93 -22.82 -2.71
CA SER A 228 -13.52 -22.53 -2.95
C SER A 228 -12.97 -23.29 -4.17
N LEU A 229 -13.38 -24.58 -4.32
CA LEU A 229 -13.00 -25.40 -5.47
C LEU A 229 -13.57 -24.91 -6.82
N MET A 230 -14.74 -24.27 -6.79
CA MET A 230 -15.36 -23.75 -8.02
C MET A 230 -14.75 -22.41 -8.46
N VAL A 231 -14.02 -21.71 -7.59
CA VAL A 231 -13.49 -20.38 -7.84
C VAL A 231 -11.96 -20.41 -8.07
N SER A 232 -11.29 -21.49 -7.61
CA SER A 232 -9.86 -21.73 -7.87
C SER A 232 -9.62 -22.35 -9.25
#